data_08853af1b9413c1d2c5103e2d39748f3
#
_entry.id   08853af1b9413c1d2c5103e2d39748f3
#
_cell.length_a   1.000
_cell.length_b   1.000
_cell.length_c   1.000
_cell.angle_alpha   90.00
_cell.angle_beta   90.00
_cell.angle_gamma   90.00
#
_symmetry.space_group_name_H-M   'P 1'
#
loop_
_entity.id
_entity.type
_entity.pdbx_description
1 polymer ?
#
loop_
_entity_poly.entity_id
_entity_poly.type
_entity_poly.pdbx_seq_one_letter_code
_entity_poly.pdbx_strand_id
1 'polypeptide(L)'
;ISVQNEPEAKQTWDSCLYTAEEERDFVKYFLGPALEHHNLINKKLVIWDHNRDVMVKRARIILSDPIASKYIWGTGFHWYNGDHFDAVQQVHDEYPDKNLIFTEGCQENGPHIGSWNLGERYATSIINDLNRWTVAWLDWNLILDEKGGPNHVGNYCSAPIIVNKKSGKILYQSSYYYIGHFSRFINRGDRV
;
A
#
# COMPACT_ATOMS: atom_id res chain seq x y z
N ILE A 1 10.99 3.03 -0.89
CA ILE A 1 10.73 3.81 -2.11
C ILE A 1 9.89 2.94 -3.03
N SER A 2 8.79 3.46 -3.56
CA SER A 2 8.02 2.84 -4.64
C SER A 2 8.56 3.31 -6.00
N VAL A 3 8.55 2.42 -7.00
CA VAL A 3 8.90 2.78 -8.38
C VAL A 3 7.86 3.74 -8.94
N GLN A 4 6.59 3.36 -8.83
CA GLN A 4 5.45 4.14 -9.29
C GLN A 4 4.20 3.73 -8.52
N ASN A 5 3.45 4.71 -8.00
CA ASN A 5 2.14 4.47 -7.42
C ASN A 5 1.13 4.14 -8.53
N GLU A 6 0.40 3.04 -8.36
CA GLU A 6 -0.70 2.60 -9.22
C GLU A 6 -0.38 2.62 -10.73
N PRO A 7 0.63 1.88 -11.19
CA PRO A 7 1.16 1.99 -12.55
C PRO A 7 0.19 1.53 -13.66
N GLU A 8 -0.94 0.91 -13.35
CA GLU A 8 -1.99 0.56 -14.32
C GLU A 8 -3.22 1.49 -14.24
N ALA A 9 -3.26 2.43 -13.29
CA ALA A 9 -4.41 3.29 -13.08
C ALA A 9 -4.29 4.60 -13.87
N LYS A 10 -5.24 4.83 -14.79
CA LYS A 10 -5.45 6.12 -15.40
C LYS A 10 -6.43 6.92 -14.54
N GLN A 11 -5.90 7.79 -13.72
CA GLN A 11 -6.66 8.55 -12.72
C GLN A 11 -7.13 9.92 -13.24
N THR A 12 -7.95 10.62 -12.44
CA THR A 12 -8.35 12.02 -12.65
C THR A 12 -7.33 13.02 -12.06
N TRP A 13 -6.32 12.51 -11.35
CA TRP A 13 -5.14 13.23 -10.86
C TRP A 13 -3.89 12.78 -11.60
N ASP A 14 -2.74 13.34 -11.24
CA ASP A 14 -1.46 13.01 -11.86
C ASP A 14 -1.18 11.50 -11.73
N SER A 15 -0.96 10.85 -12.87
CA SER A 15 -0.69 9.42 -12.96
C SER A 15 0.35 9.13 -14.02
N CYS A 16 1.08 8.04 -13.87
CA CYS A 16 2.06 7.59 -14.84
C CYS A 16 1.90 6.09 -15.08
N LEU A 17 1.60 5.71 -16.31
CA LEU A 17 1.35 4.32 -16.66
C LEU A 17 2.66 3.60 -16.99
N TYR A 18 2.81 2.42 -16.42
CA TYR A 18 3.87 1.46 -16.74
C TYR A 18 3.28 0.09 -17.01
N THR A 19 3.71 -0.56 -18.07
CA THR A 19 3.60 -2.01 -18.17
C THR A 19 4.54 -2.68 -17.17
N ALA A 20 4.37 -3.96 -16.90
CA ALA A 20 5.28 -4.69 -16.02
C ALA A 20 6.71 -4.74 -16.60
N GLU A 21 6.81 -4.84 -17.91
CA GLU A 21 8.07 -4.85 -18.65
C GLU A 21 8.78 -3.50 -18.56
N GLU A 22 8.05 -2.39 -18.71
CA GLU A 22 8.61 -1.04 -18.57
C GLU A 22 9.08 -0.76 -17.15
N GLU A 23 8.31 -1.17 -16.13
CA GLU A 23 8.72 -1.05 -14.73
C GLU A 23 9.98 -1.87 -14.45
N ARG A 24 10.02 -3.13 -14.92
CA ARG A 24 11.22 -4.00 -14.85
C ARG A 24 12.43 -3.33 -15.49
N ASP A 25 12.27 -2.84 -16.71
CA ASP A 25 13.37 -2.29 -17.51
C ASP A 25 13.86 -0.95 -16.93
N PHE A 26 12.95 -0.14 -16.37
CA PHE A 26 13.32 1.06 -15.65
C PHE A 26 14.15 0.75 -14.40
N VAL A 27 13.74 -0.24 -13.61
CA VAL A 27 14.54 -0.69 -12.45
C VAL A 27 15.90 -1.22 -12.89
N LYS A 28 15.90 -2.08 -13.92
CA LYS A 28 17.09 -2.78 -14.39
C LYS A 28 18.16 -1.86 -14.97
N TYR A 29 17.74 -0.93 -15.83
CA TYR A 29 18.68 -0.15 -16.63
C TYR A 29 18.93 1.28 -16.12
N PHE A 30 18.04 1.80 -15.27
CA PHE A 30 18.11 3.20 -14.83
C PHE A 30 18.12 3.33 -13.30
N LEU A 31 17.03 2.99 -12.61
CA LEU A 31 16.89 3.27 -11.19
C LEU A 31 17.86 2.45 -10.33
N GLY A 32 17.96 1.14 -10.58
CA GLY A 32 18.86 0.26 -9.81
C GLY A 32 20.32 0.69 -9.93
N PRO A 33 20.87 0.87 -11.15
CA PRO A 33 22.23 1.39 -11.34
C PRO A 33 22.43 2.79 -10.74
N ALA A 34 21.45 3.67 -10.80
CA ALA A 34 21.54 4.99 -10.16
C ALA A 34 21.62 4.89 -8.64
N LEU A 35 20.81 4.04 -8.01
CA LEU A 35 20.89 3.78 -6.57
C LEU A 35 22.26 3.21 -6.16
N GLU A 36 22.80 2.31 -6.96
CA GLU A 36 24.12 1.72 -6.73
C GLU A 36 25.22 2.79 -6.85
N HIS A 37 25.21 3.59 -7.91
CA HIS A 37 26.16 4.67 -8.16
C HIS A 37 26.20 5.71 -7.03
N HIS A 38 25.02 6.02 -6.45
CA HIS A 38 24.89 6.98 -5.35
C HIS A 38 25.01 6.36 -3.95
N ASN A 39 25.44 5.12 -3.82
CA ASN A 39 25.52 4.39 -2.55
C ASN A 39 24.19 4.30 -1.78
N LEU A 40 23.07 4.19 -2.50
CA LEU A 40 21.70 4.10 -1.98
C LEU A 40 21.09 2.70 -2.15
N ILE A 41 21.90 1.69 -2.47
CA ILE A 41 21.44 0.31 -2.69
C ILE A 41 20.76 -0.31 -1.46
N ASN A 42 21.01 0.23 -0.27
CA ASN A 42 20.38 -0.17 0.97
C ASN A 42 18.92 0.34 1.12
N LYS A 43 18.45 1.18 0.19
CA LYS A 43 17.06 1.65 0.20
C LYS A 43 16.14 0.54 -0.27
N LYS A 44 15.07 0.34 0.48
CA LYS A 44 14.04 -0.67 0.18
C LYS A 44 13.21 -0.19 -1.02
N LEU A 45 13.46 -0.79 -2.18
CA LEU A 45 12.70 -0.51 -3.41
C LEU A 45 11.54 -1.49 -3.52
N VAL A 46 10.33 -1.00 -3.69
CA VAL A 46 9.13 -1.80 -3.93
C VAL A 46 8.60 -1.56 -5.34
N ILE A 47 8.08 -2.61 -5.93
CA ILE A 47 7.43 -2.62 -7.23
C ILE A 47 5.93 -2.75 -7.08
N TRP A 48 5.19 -2.55 -8.17
CA TRP A 48 3.76 -2.69 -8.30
C TRP A 48 2.98 -1.57 -7.59
N ASP A 49 2.95 -1.56 -6.27
CA ASP A 49 2.30 -0.50 -5.49
C ASP A 49 0.87 -0.19 -5.97
N HIS A 50 0.07 -1.25 -6.17
CA HIS A 50 -1.30 -1.21 -6.65
C HIS A 50 -2.11 -2.43 -6.14
N ASN A 51 -3.33 -2.67 -6.63
CA ASN A 51 -4.26 -3.65 -6.07
C ASN A 51 -3.76 -5.09 -6.11
N ARG A 52 -4.21 -5.91 -5.12
CA ARG A 52 -3.82 -7.33 -4.97
C ARG A 52 -4.16 -8.21 -6.15
N ASP A 53 -5.24 -7.92 -6.89
CA ASP A 53 -5.84 -8.79 -7.92
C ASP A 53 -4.88 -9.23 -9.03
N VAL A 54 -3.99 -8.34 -9.47
CA VAL A 54 -3.03 -8.65 -10.54
C VAL A 54 -1.57 -8.68 -10.08
N MET A 55 -1.32 -8.55 -8.75
CA MET A 55 0.04 -8.47 -8.20
C MET A 55 0.93 -9.67 -8.56
N VAL A 56 0.38 -10.88 -8.63
CA VAL A 56 1.12 -12.10 -9.00
C VAL A 56 1.70 -11.99 -10.40
N LYS A 57 0.89 -11.55 -11.36
CA LYS A 57 1.33 -11.37 -12.75
C LYS A 57 2.45 -10.34 -12.84
N ARG A 58 2.30 -9.21 -12.15
CA ARG A 58 3.30 -8.12 -12.12
C ARG A 58 4.61 -8.60 -11.48
N ALA A 59 4.52 -9.24 -10.32
CA ALA A 59 5.68 -9.77 -9.61
C ALA A 59 6.45 -10.78 -10.48
N ARG A 60 5.77 -11.70 -11.15
CA ARG A 60 6.41 -12.69 -12.04
C ARG A 60 7.21 -12.04 -13.16
N ILE A 61 6.63 -11.05 -13.85
CA ILE A 61 7.32 -10.40 -14.97
C ILE A 61 8.58 -9.66 -14.49
N ILE A 62 8.49 -9.00 -13.35
CA ILE A 62 9.58 -8.14 -12.85
C ILE A 62 10.62 -8.95 -12.09
N LEU A 63 10.20 -9.81 -11.16
CA LEU A 63 11.11 -10.53 -10.26
C LEU A 63 11.79 -11.73 -10.92
N SER A 64 11.25 -12.26 -12.03
CA SER A 64 11.91 -13.30 -12.80
C SER A 64 13.17 -12.81 -13.55
N ASP A 65 13.32 -11.51 -13.74
CA ASP A 65 14.56 -10.94 -14.27
C ASP A 65 15.59 -10.80 -13.14
N PRO A 66 16.70 -11.56 -13.15
CA PRO A 66 17.64 -11.59 -12.03
C PRO A 66 18.38 -10.27 -11.82
N ILE A 67 18.49 -9.43 -12.87
CA ILE A 67 19.15 -8.13 -12.77
C ILE A 67 18.22 -7.12 -12.10
N ALA A 68 16.97 -7.03 -12.53
CA ALA A 68 15.97 -6.17 -11.89
C ALA A 68 15.72 -6.61 -10.44
N SER A 69 15.52 -7.93 -10.23
CA SER A 69 15.24 -8.50 -8.91
C SER A 69 16.31 -8.19 -7.87
N LYS A 70 17.60 -8.09 -8.27
CA LYS A 70 18.71 -7.70 -7.41
C LYS A 70 18.46 -6.38 -6.66
N TYR A 71 17.79 -5.43 -7.31
CA TYR A 71 17.54 -4.10 -6.75
C TYR A 71 16.25 -4.01 -5.94
N ILE A 72 15.35 -4.98 -6.09
CA ILE A 72 14.00 -4.97 -5.52
C ILE A 72 13.99 -5.63 -4.15
N TRP A 73 13.52 -4.88 -3.16
CA TRP A 73 13.33 -5.37 -1.80
C TRP A 73 12.01 -6.15 -1.66
N GLY A 74 10.96 -5.76 -2.38
CA GLY A 74 9.66 -6.39 -2.25
C GLY A 74 8.58 -5.80 -3.15
N THR A 75 7.35 -6.28 -2.95
CA THR A 75 6.15 -5.88 -3.67
C THR A 75 5.22 -5.09 -2.74
N GLY A 76 4.87 -3.87 -3.14
CA GLY A 76 3.84 -3.06 -2.50
C GLY A 76 2.47 -3.39 -3.05
N PHE A 77 1.40 -3.28 -2.22
CA PHE A 77 0.05 -3.53 -2.71
C PHE A 77 -1.03 -2.76 -1.95
N HIS A 78 -2.21 -2.61 -2.60
CA HIS A 78 -3.41 -1.90 -2.16
C HIS A 78 -4.64 -2.83 -2.14
N TRP A 79 -5.80 -2.33 -1.66
CA TRP A 79 -7.02 -3.12 -1.47
C TRP A 79 -8.24 -2.71 -2.29
N TYR A 80 -8.12 -1.78 -3.23
CA TYR A 80 -9.27 -1.13 -3.86
C TYR A 80 -10.04 -2.01 -4.84
N ASN A 81 -9.45 -3.11 -5.31
CA ASN A 81 -10.09 -4.05 -6.24
C ASN A 81 -10.38 -5.42 -5.60
N GLY A 82 -10.90 -5.41 -4.36
CA GLY A 82 -11.26 -6.62 -3.63
C GLY A 82 -10.14 -7.23 -2.78
N ASP A 83 -10.46 -8.30 -2.10
CA ASP A 83 -9.60 -8.86 -1.04
C ASP A 83 -8.38 -9.60 -1.58
N HIS A 84 -8.58 -10.51 -2.53
CA HIS A 84 -7.52 -11.28 -3.23
C HIS A 84 -6.32 -11.68 -2.35
N PHE A 85 -6.56 -12.06 -1.10
CA PHE A 85 -5.50 -12.39 -0.14
C PHE A 85 -4.63 -13.56 -0.59
N ASP A 86 -5.18 -14.47 -1.39
CA ASP A 86 -4.42 -15.61 -1.92
C ASP A 86 -3.32 -15.14 -2.89
N ALA A 87 -3.48 -13.99 -3.56
CA ALA A 87 -2.44 -13.42 -4.39
C ALA A 87 -1.23 -12.97 -3.57
N VAL A 88 -1.45 -12.46 -2.34
CA VAL A 88 -0.38 -12.08 -1.40
C VAL A 88 0.43 -13.32 -1.01
N GLN A 89 -0.26 -14.42 -0.62
CA GLN A 89 0.39 -15.69 -0.30
C GLN A 89 1.17 -16.23 -1.51
N GLN A 90 0.57 -16.19 -2.70
CA GLN A 90 1.20 -16.72 -3.90
C GLN A 90 2.49 -15.98 -4.28
N VAL A 91 2.53 -14.64 -4.15
CA VAL A 91 3.77 -13.88 -4.40
C VAL A 91 4.85 -14.28 -3.40
N HIS A 92 4.51 -14.48 -2.12
CA HIS A 92 5.47 -14.97 -1.13
C HIS A 92 6.01 -16.36 -1.50
N ASP A 93 5.15 -17.28 -1.85
CA ASP A 93 5.54 -18.68 -2.15
C ASP A 93 6.46 -18.78 -3.39
N GLU A 94 6.24 -17.89 -4.37
CA GLU A 94 7.08 -17.83 -5.58
C GLU A 94 8.39 -17.05 -5.37
N TYR A 95 8.40 -16.08 -4.46
CA TYR A 95 9.56 -15.19 -4.20
C TYR A 95 9.78 -15.00 -2.69
N PRO A 96 10.13 -16.08 -1.95
CA PRO A 96 10.20 -16.05 -0.48
C PRO A 96 11.32 -15.16 0.08
N ASP A 97 12.28 -14.77 -0.74
CA ASP A 97 13.33 -13.82 -0.40
C ASP A 97 12.89 -12.35 -0.53
N LYS A 98 11.71 -12.09 -1.11
CA LYS A 98 11.15 -10.75 -1.27
C LYS A 98 10.11 -10.46 -0.21
N ASN A 99 10.07 -9.20 0.21
CA ASN A 99 9.12 -8.76 1.22
C ASN A 99 7.79 -8.32 0.58
N LEU A 100 6.73 -8.40 1.36
CA LEU A 100 5.41 -7.91 1.00
C LEU A 100 5.03 -6.77 1.94
N ILE A 101 4.49 -5.69 1.38
CA ILE A 101 4.09 -4.53 2.17
C ILE A 101 2.76 -3.97 1.64
N PHE A 102 1.79 -3.82 2.54
CA PHE A 102 0.59 -3.05 2.23
C PHE A 102 0.93 -1.57 2.28
N THR A 103 0.87 -0.90 1.15
CA THR A 103 1.40 0.46 0.98
C THR A 103 0.35 1.54 1.03
N GLU A 104 -0.92 1.20 0.76
CA GLU A 104 -2.01 2.17 0.75
C GLU A 104 -3.38 1.51 0.93
N GLY A 105 -4.20 2.15 1.75
CA GLY A 105 -5.62 1.87 1.85
C GLY A 105 -6.37 3.00 2.54
N CYS A 106 -7.54 3.36 2.01
CA CYS A 106 -8.53 4.18 2.69
C CYS A 106 -9.93 3.72 2.32
N GLN A 107 -10.92 4.12 3.11
CA GLN A 107 -12.31 3.97 2.70
C GLN A 107 -12.67 5.15 1.80
N GLU A 108 -13.03 4.84 0.56
CA GLU A 108 -13.39 5.81 -0.50
C GLU A 108 -14.82 6.34 -0.33
N ASN A 109 -15.18 7.34 -1.13
CA ASN A 109 -16.52 7.93 -1.24
C ASN A 109 -16.98 8.68 0.02
N GLY A 110 -16.09 9.42 0.65
CA GLY A 110 -16.40 10.33 1.74
C GLY A 110 -15.96 9.83 3.12
N PRO A 111 -16.26 10.61 4.16
CA PRO A 111 -15.71 10.39 5.50
C PRO A 111 -16.36 9.22 6.26
N HIS A 112 -17.54 8.76 5.86
CA HIS A 112 -18.28 7.65 6.52
C HIS A 112 -18.36 7.78 8.05
N ILE A 113 -18.64 8.98 8.56
CA ILE A 113 -18.59 9.29 10.00
C ILE A 113 -19.47 8.33 10.81
N GLY A 114 -18.87 7.68 11.79
CA GLY A 114 -19.55 6.74 12.68
C GLY A 114 -19.79 5.33 12.11
N SER A 115 -19.31 5.03 10.92
CA SER A 115 -19.45 3.70 10.33
C SER A 115 -18.61 2.67 11.08
N TRP A 116 -19.27 1.64 11.61
CA TRP A 116 -18.60 0.51 12.27
C TRP A 116 -17.90 -0.41 11.26
N ASN A 117 -18.55 -0.70 10.13
CA ASN A 117 -18.03 -1.57 9.07
C ASN A 117 -16.68 -1.09 8.53
N LEU A 118 -16.40 0.20 8.63
CA LEU A 118 -15.10 0.76 8.28
C LEU A 118 -13.97 0.10 9.09
N GLY A 119 -14.12 0.01 10.42
CA GLY A 119 -13.13 -0.64 11.27
C GLY A 119 -12.99 -2.13 10.99
N GLU A 120 -14.10 -2.82 10.72
CA GLU A 120 -14.09 -4.25 10.38
C GLU A 120 -13.34 -4.53 9.07
N ARG A 121 -13.50 -3.67 8.04
CA ARG A 121 -12.72 -3.76 6.81
C ARG A 121 -11.22 -3.67 7.08
N TYR A 122 -10.80 -2.71 7.92
CA TYR A 122 -9.40 -2.54 8.30
C TYR A 122 -8.87 -3.78 9.04
N ALA A 123 -9.60 -4.28 10.04
CA ALA A 123 -9.19 -5.46 10.79
C ALA A 123 -9.06 -6.70 9.88
N THR A 124 -10.04 -6.93 9.03
CA THR A 124 -10.02 -8.06 8.08
C THR A 124 -8.81 -7.98 7.17
N SER A 125 -8.52 -6.81 6.61
CA SER A 125 -7.37 -6.62 5.73
C SER A 125 -6.05 -6.83 6.47
N ILE A 126 -5.86 -6.16 7.61
CA ILE A 126 -4.61 -6.26 8.39
C ILE A 126 -4.34 -7.70 8.83
N ILE A 127 -5.34 -8.40 9.40
CA ILE A 127 -5.19 -9.79 9.85
C ILE A 127 -4.80 -10.71 8.68
N ASN A 128 -5.51 -10.60 7.56
CA ASN A 128 -5.24 -11.46 6.42
C ASN A 128 -3.88 -11.19 5.78
N ASP A 129 -3.47 -9.94 5.69
CA ASP A 129 -2.16 -9.55 5.14
C ASP A 129 -1.02 -10.01 6.07
N LEU A 130 -1.11 -9.75 7.38
CA LEU A 130 -0.07 -10.17 8.33
C LEU A 130 0.08 -11.69 8.39
N ASN A 131 -1.02 -12.45 8.31
CA ASN A 131 -0.99 -13.91 8.22
C ASN A 131 -0.45 -14.44 6.89
N ARG A 132 -0.16 -13.55 5.92
CA ARG A 132 0.40 -13.87 4.61
C ARG A 132 1.72 -13.13 4.33
N TRP A 133 2.59 -13.10 5.35
CA TRP A 133 3.96 -12.61 5.23
C TRP A 133 4.12 -11.10 4.97
N THR A 134 3.06 -10.32 5.09
CA THR A 134 3.17 -8.86 4.98
C THR A 134 3.92 -8.29 6.18
N VAL A 135 4.99 -7.55 5.92
CA VAL A 135 5.93 -7.07 6.96
C VAL A 135 5.60 -5.67 7.48
N ALA A 136 4.71 -4.95 6.82
CA ALA A 136 4.19 -3.66 7.29
C ALA A 136 2.87 -3.33 6.58
N TRP A 137 2.07 -2.49 7.24
CA TRP A 137 0.77 -2.06 6.75
C TRP A 137 0.64 -0.55 6.93
N LEU A 138 0.37 0.21 5.85
CA LEU A 138 0.28 1.66 5.84
C LEU A 138 -1.11 2.11 5.43
N ASP A 139 -1.68 3.02 6.20
CA ASP A 139 -2.92 3.70 5.83
C ASP A 139 -2.63 4.91 4.93
N TRP A 140 -3.64 5.35 4.15
CA TRP A 140 -3.50 6.50 3.25
C TRP A 140 -3.50 7.82 4.01
N ASN A 141 -4.53 8.05 4.83
CA ASN A 141 -4.72 9.31 5.52
C ASN A 141 -4.82 9.12 7.03
N LEU A 142 -4.06 9.86 7.80
CA LEU A 142 -4.18 9.86 9.25
C LEU A 142 -5.32 10.76 9.73
N ILE A 143 -5.44 11.97 9.14
CA ILE A 143 -6.41 12.98 9.54
C ILE A 143 -7.03 13.63 8.31
N LEU A 144 -8.36 13.70 8.28
CA LEU A 144 -9.11 14.45 7.26
C LEU A 144 -10.16 15.36 7.92
N ASP A 145 -10.77 16.23 7.12
CA ASP A 145 -11.86 17.10 7.57
C ASP A 145 -13.22 16.37 7.55
N GLU A 146 -14.26 17.05 8.02
CA GLU A 146 -15.63 16.53 8.10
C GLU A 146 -16.25 16.14 6.75
N LYS A 147 -15.61 16.49 5.64
CA LYS A 147 -16.02 16.12 4.28
C LYS A 147 -15.20 14.94 3.72
N GLY A 148 -14.12 14.56 4.40
CA GLY A 148 -13.16 13.57 3.89
C GLY A 148 -12.05 14.17 3.03
N GLY A 149 -11.74 15.46 3.23
CA GLY A 149 -10.73 16.22 2.53
C GLY A 149 -9.72 16.92 3.46
N PRO A 150 -8.93 17.84 2.93
CA PRO A 150 -9.01 18.43 1.58
C PRO A 150 -8.55 17.48 0.46
N ASN A 151 -9.13 17.66 -0.71
CA ASN A 151 -8.69 16.98 -1.93
C ASN A 151 -8.95 17.85 -3.16
N HIS A 152 -7.98 18.00 -4.05
CA HIS A 152 -8.00 18.93 -5.19
C HIS A 152 -8.87 18.46 -6.36
N VAL A 153 -9.19 17.16 -6.42
CA VAL A 153 -10.04 16.57 -7.48
C VAL A 153 -11.37 16.01 -6.95
N GLY A 154 -11.67 16.24 -5.65
CA GLY A 154 -12.91 15.77 -5.04
C GLY A 154 -12.93 14.29 -4.66
N ASN A 155 -11.78 13.64 -4.63
CA ASN A 155 -11.65 12.25 -4.15
C ASN A 155 -11.66 12.22 -2.61
N TYR A 156 -12.84 12.37 -2.03
CA TYR A 156 -13.02 12.38 -0.59
C TYR A 156 -13.00 10.97 -0.01
N CYS A 157 -12.30 10.82 1.11
CA CYS A 157 -12.09 9.54 1.79
C CYS A 157 -12.41 9.62 3.29
N SER A 158 -12.40 8.47 3.95
CA SER A 158 -12.33 8.40 5.40
C SER A 158 -10.89 8.41 5.92
N ALA A 159 -10.73 8.77 7.18
CA ALA A 159 -9.48 8.64 7.92
C ALA A 159 -9.76 8.21 9.35
N PRO A 160 -8.79 7.65 10.07
CA PRO A 160 -8.93 7.32 11.49
C PRO A 160 -9.35 8.50 12.37
N ILE A 161 -8.92 9.70 12.01
CA ILE A 161 -9.24 10.94 12.73
C ILE A 161 -9.93 11.93 11.78
N ILE A 162 -11.09 12.42 12.16
CA ILE A 162 -11.81 13.47 11.45
C ILE A 162 -11.85 14.73 12.30
N VAL A 163 -11.50 15.88 11.70
CA VAL A 163 -11.54 17.20 12.34
C VAL A 163 -12.65 18.04 11.72
N ASN A 164 -13.64 18.43 12.51
CA ASN A 164 -14.64 19.38 12.06
C ASN A 164 -14.05 20.79 12.07
N LYS A 165 -13.81 21.36 10.90
CA LYS A 165 -13.16 22.68 10.74
C LYS A 165 -13.92 23.83 11.35
N LYS A 166 -15.25 23.74 11.46
CA LYS A 166 -16.08 24.81 12.02
C LYS A 166 -16.06 24.83 13.54
N SER A 167 -16.16 23.66 14.17
CA SER A 167 -16.25 23.52 15.62
C SER A 167 -14.92 23.19 16.31
N GLY A 168 -13.89 22.79 15.55
CA GLY A 168 -12.64 22.24 16.09
C GLY A 168 -12.78 20.85 16.72
N LYS A 169 -13.97 20.24 16.66
CA LYS A 169 -14.21 18.94 17.27
C LYS A 169 -13.44 17.84 16.55
N ILE A 170 -12.73 17.03 17.32
CA ILE A 170 -12.01 15.83 16.85
C ILE A 170 -12.93 14.62 17.05
N LEU A 171 -13.05 13.80 16.01
CA LEU A 171 -13.77 12.55 16.01
C LEU A 171 -12.81 11.40 15.71
N TYR A 172 -12.80 10.38 16.56
CA TYR A 172 -12.07 9.14 16.33
C TYR A 172 -13.03 8.13 15.68
N GLN A 173 -12.70 7.69 14.48
CA GLN A 173 -13.48 6.72 13.73
C GLN A 173 -13.22 5.29 14.24
N SER A 174 -14.06 4.33 13.82
CA SER A 174 -13.85 2.92 14.17
C SER A 174 -12.46 2.43 13.72
N SER A 175 -11.99 2.83 12.54
CA SER A 175 -10.66 2.50 12.02
C SER A 175 -9.51 2.92 12.95
N TYR A 176 -9.65 4.04 13.69
CA TYR A 176 -8.66 4.46 14.69
C TYR A 176 -8.44 3.37 15.76
N TYR A 177 -9.53 2.82 16.27
CA TYR A 177 -9.46 1.80 17.32
C TYR A 177 -8.98 0.46 16.75
N TYR A 178 -9.48 0.07 15.58
CA TYR A 178 -9.08 -1.19 14.93
C TYR A 178 -7.60 -1.20 14.56
N ILE A 179 -7.09 -0.16 13.91
CA ILE A 179 -5.65 -0.01 13.62
C ILE A 179 -4.85 0.03 14.93
N GLY A 180 -5.37 0.69 15.95
CA GLY A 180 -4.76 0.79 17.27
C GLY A 180 -4.53 -0.55 17.94
N HIS A 181 -5.39 -1.55 17.71
CA HIS A 181 -5.20 -2.91 18.23
C HIS A 181 -3.94 -3.60 17.67
N PHE A 182 -3.52 -3.24 16.46
CA PHE A 182 -2.29 -3.77 15.88
C PHE A 182 -1.10 -2.88 16.22
N SER A 183 -1.18 -1.58 15.91
CA SER A 183 -0.06 -0.66 16.02
C SER A 183 0.45 -0.46 17.45
N ARG A 184 -0.38 -0.69 18.47
CA ARG A 184 -0.01 -0.57 19.88
C ARG A 184 0.66 -1.82 20.43
N PHE A 185 0.32 -3.00 19.94
CA PHE A 185 0.70 -4.27 20.54
C PHE A 185 1.66 -5.11 19.70
N ILE A 186 1.78 -4.81 18.42
CA ILE A 186 2.76 -5.45 17.52
C ILE A 186 3.93 -4.50 17.35
N ASN A 187 5.10 -4.89 17.85
CA ASN A 187 6.31 -4.12 17.72
C ASN A 187 7.11 -4.54 16.49
N ARG A 188 8.03 -3.65 16.07
CA ARG A 188 8.94 -3.98 14.99
C ARG A 188 9.79 -5.20 15.35
N GLY A 189 9.69 -6.24 14.53
CA GLY A 189 10.42 -7.49 14.71
C GLY A 189 9.60 -8.60 15.38
N ASP A 190 8.38 -8.31 15.85
CA ASP A 190 7.47 -9.33 16.35
C ASP A 190 7.09 -10.29 15.21
N ARG A 191 6.84 -11.54 15.53
CA ARG A 191 6.23 -12.52 14.64
C ARG A 191 4.75 -12.65 14.98
N VAL A 192 3.90 -12.58 13.97
CA VAL A 192 2.45 -12.74 14.06
C VAL A 192 2.05 -14.09 13.53
#